data_4881aec7aa96d18d18a1a2d39f0aad6a
#
_entry.id   4881aec7aa96d18d18a1a2d39f0aad6a
#
_cell.length_a   1.000
_cell.length_b   1.000
_cell.length_c   1.000
_cell.angle_alpha   90.00
_cell.angle_beta   90.00
_cell.angle_gamma   90.00
#
_symmetry.space_group_name_H-M   'P 1'
#
loop_
_entity.id
_entity.type
_entity.pdbx_description
1 polymer ?
#
loop_
_entity_poly.entity_id
_entity_poly.type
_entity_poly.pdbx_seq_one_letter_code
_entity_poly.pdbx_strand_id
1 'polypeptide(L)'
;TKVMTLGLACEKAQGQWDGVKLAVSHEDVYSLAGTDSSHIALQEGEEVPLTDALYATMMASANDGANLLAEYFGGGTIADGVAAMNAQVAELGLQHTHFANPHGISDEDHYTSCYDMAQILRWALTQPGFETLFTRNEMYTMAPTNIQPVTRYFHQQDKMRVGSSRYYIPAILGSKIGYTNIARYSYVCLAEQNGVRLICVTMQSQIKTDKYNDVRTLLDDAFARYTGYTEIPAQGVTGELEVAGGGSTLGTVTVSDPGVKLLLADGLTAADVSVTLELPERYLLGVDPAVYAVYTIHGRDVQETASVRVPAAVTGLEELLAKSANATLPASRDVGPKRIAGGLLAISVGATVLAALAAFGVVRLRAKLRRKRKARH
;
A
#
# COMPACT_ATOMS: atom_id res chain seq x y z
N THR A 1 -14.22 -0.58 2.99
CA THR A 1 -14.00 0.84 2.66
C THR A 1 -12.94 1.45 3.57
N LYS A 2 -13.16 1.56 4.88
CA LYS A 2 -12.27 2.27 5.82
C LYS A 2 -10.80 1.77 5.84
N VAL A 3 -10.52 0.55 5.37
CA VAL A 3 -9.14 0.07 5.19
C VAL A 3 -8.41 0.90 4.13
N MET A 4 -9.07 1.21 3.00
CA MET A 4 -8.53 2.10 1.97
C MET A 4 -8.33 3.52 2.52
N THR A 5 -9.35 4.07 3.17
CA THR A 5 -9.30 5.41 3.78
C THR A 5 -8.13 5.56 4.76
N LEU A 6 -7.97 4.59 5.66
CA LEU A 6 -6.87 4.57 6.63
C LEU A 6 -5.50 4.34 5.96
N GLY A 7 -5.45 3.50 4.93
CA GLY A 7 -4.23 3.27 4.14
C GLY A 7 -3.72 4.56 3.50
N LEU A 8 -4.60 5.30 2.79
CA LEU A 8 -4.26 6.58 2.16
C LEU A 8 -3.89 7.67 3.18
N ALA A 9 -4.58 7.71 4.32
CA ALA A 9 -4.21 8.65 5.39
C ALA A 9 -2.82 8.34 5.98
N CYS A 10 -2.48 7.07 6.17
CA CYS A 10 -1.15 6.64 6.62
C CYS A 10 -0.07 6.91 5.56
N GLU A 11 -0.38 6.68 4.28
CA GLU A 11 0.50 7.01 3.16
C GLU A 11 0.80 8.50 3.12
N LYS A 12 -0.23 9.35 3.17
CA LYS A 12 -0.07 10.82 3.19
C LYS A 12 0.76 11.30 4.37
N ALA A 13 0.54 10.72 5.54
CA ALA A 13 1.22 11.10 6.77
C ALA A 13 2.67 10.59 6.86
N GLN A 14 3.07 9.59 6.06
CA GLN A 14 4.42 9.00 6.08
C GLN A 14 4.91 8.62 7.48
N GLY A 15 4.01 8.14 8.35
CA GLY A 15 4.29 7.79 9.75
C GLY A 15 4.46 8.99 10.69
N GLN A 16 4.23 10.21 10.21
CA GLN A 16 4.32 11.44 11.00
C GLN A 16 2.90 11.92 11.38
N TRP A 17 2.36 11.36 12.45
CA TRP A 17 1.00 11.69 12.92
C TRP A 17 1.00 12.79 13.97
N ASP A 18 2.09 12.87 14.74
CA ASP A 18 2.20 13.81 15.86
C ASP A 18 2.28 15.26 15.37
N GLY A 19 1.54 16.12 16.04
CA GLY A 19 1.51 17.56 15.75
C GLY A 19 0.64 17.97 14.56
N VAL A 20 0.09 17.01 13.81
CA VAL A 20 -0.87 17.29 12.73
C VAL A 20 -2.27 17.40 13.33
N LYS A 21 -2.94 18.52 13.10
CA LYS A 21 -4.34 18.77 13.48
C LYS A 21 -5.18 18.98 12.23
N LEU A 22 -6.36 18.40 12.23
CA LEU A 22 -7.37 18.50 11.18
C LEU A 22 -8.54 19.32 11.70
N ALA A 23 -8.99 20.30 10.92
CA ALA A 23 -10.18 21.07 11.23
C ALA A 23 -11.40 20.38 10.61
N VAL A 24 -12.39 20.05 11.44
CA VAL A 24 -13.62 19.40 10.99
C VAL A 24 -14.45 20.38 10.17
N SER A 25 -14.76 20.05 8.95
CA SER A 25 -15.60 20.83 8.05
C SER A 25 -17.09 20.63 8.33
N HIS A 26 -17.90 21.51 7.76
CA HIS A 26 -19.36 21.31 7.74
C HIS A 26 -19.74 19.98 7.07
N GLU A 27 -19.08 19.65 5.95
CA GLU A 27 -19.41 18.46 5.17
C GLU A 27 -19.05 17.17 5.88
N ASP A 28 -17.96 17.13 6.68
CA ASP A 28 -17.57 15.96 7.49
C ASP A 28 -18.70 15.43 8.36
N VAL A 29 -19.52 16.34 8.87
CA VAL A 29 -20.59 16.04 9.83
C VAL A 29 -21.96 15.99 9.17
N TYR A 30 -22.31 17.04 8.42
CA TYR A 30 -23.66 17.19 7.90
C TYR A 30 -23.99 16.27 6.71
N SER A 31 -22.99 15.81 5.96
CA SER A 31 -23.20 14.76 4.95
C SER A 31 -23.72 13.44 5.54
N LEU A 32 -23.53 13.23 6.84
CA LEU A 32 -23.99 12.05 7.58
C LEU A 32 -25.36 12.27 8.26
N ALA A 33 -25.95 13.47 8.16
CA ALA A 33 -27.21 13.79 8.80
C ALA A 33 -28.33 12.86 8.29
N GLY A 34 -29.13 12.33 9.24
CA GLY A 34 -30.20 11.39 8.91
C GLY A 34 -29.76 9.95 8.63
N THR A 35 -28.44 9.66 8.68
CA THR A 35 -27.94 8.29 8.64
C THR A 35 -27.85 7.72 10.06
N ASP A 36 -28.32 6.47 10.24
CA ASP A 36 -28.11 5.72 11.51
C ASP A 36 -26.72 5.02 11.42
N SER A 37 -25.67 5.83 11.40
CA SER A 37 -24.31 5.34 11.15
C SER A 37 -23.37 5.63 12.32
N SER A 38 -22.29 4.84 12.44
CA SER A 38 -21.30 5.01 13.50
C SER A 38 -20.56 6.34 13.34
N HIS A 39 -20.48 7.14 14.39
CA HIS A 39 -19.74 8.40 14.46
C HIS A 39 -19.19 8.63 15.88
N ILE A 40 -18.29 9.57 16.06
CA ILE A 40 -17.75 10.00 17.36
C ILE A 40 -18.25 11.39 17.76
N ALA A 41 -19.29 11.86 17.08
CA ALA A 41 -19.92 13.17 17.28
C ALA A 41 -18.94 14.34 17.13
N LEU A 42 -18.18 14.34 16.04
CA LEU A 42 -17.38 15.50 15.66
C LEU A 42 -18.31 16.70 15.42
N GLN A 43 -17.79 17.90 15.64
CA GLN A 43 -18.50 19.15 15.41
C GLN A 43 -17.73 20.03 14.44
N GLU A 44 -18.44 20.78 13.60
CA GLU A 44 -17.83 21.77 12.70
C GLU A 44 -16.92 22.73 13.48
N GLY A 45 -15.71 22.94 12.97
CA GLY A 45 -14.68 23.76 13.60
C GLY A 45 -13.91 23.06 14.73
N GLU A 46 -14.20 21.78 15.03
CA GLU A 46 -13.42 21.01 15.98
C GLU A 46 -12.01 20.73 15.40
N GLU A 47 -10.98 20.97 16.19
CA GLU A 47 -9.59 20.63 15.85
C GLU A 47 -9.24 19.24 16.39
N VAL A 48 -9.11 18.28 15.48
CA VAL A 48 -8.87 16.87 15.82
C VAL A 48 -7.42 16.50 15.45
N PRO A 49 -6.60 16.01 16.39
CA PRO A 49 -5.32 15.41 16.07
C PRO A 49 -5.48 14.29 15.05
N LEU A 50 -4.57 14.23 14.05
CA LEU A 50 -4.60 13.16 13.04
C LEU A 50 -4.58 11.76 13.67
N THR A 51 -3.79 11.58 14.72
CA THR A 51 -3.75 10.33 15.49
C THR A 51 -5.12 9.94 16.03
N ASP A 52 -5.87 10.92 16.58
CA ASP A 52 -7.23 10.70 17.12
C ASP A 52 -8.22 10.33 16.00
N ALA A 53 -8.17 11.03 14.85
CA ALA A 53 -9.01 10.73 13.69
C ALA A 53 -8.76 9.31 13.14
N LEU A 54 -7.49 8.87 13.08
CA LEU A 54 -7.10 7.54 12.66
C LEU A 54 -7.67 6.47 13.60
N TYR A 55 -7.45 6.60 14.91
CA TYR A 55 -7.96 5.63 15.88
C TYR A 55 -9.47 5.63 16.01
N ALA A 56 -10.12 6.78 15.90
CA ALA A 56 -11.60 6.87 15.87
C ALA A 56 -12.16 6.11 14.66
N THR A 57 -11.61 6.33 13.47
CA THR A 57 -12.02 5.65 12.24
C THR A 57 -11.77 4.15 12.31
N MET A 58 -10.65 3.72 12.89
CA MET A 58 -10.32 2.30 13.03
C MET A 58 -11.17 1.60 14.08
N MET A 59 -11.18 2.11 15.31
CA MET A 59 -11.73 1.41 16.49
C MET A 59 -13.22 1.67 16.71
N ALA A 60 -13.66 2.93 16.61
CA ALA A 60 -15.10 3.28 16.72
C ALA A 60 -15.82 3.13 15.38
N SER A 61 -15.10 2.85 14.29
CA SER A 61 -15.67 2.83 12.93
C SER A 61 -16.32 4.16 12.54
N ALA A 62 -15.77 5.28 13.04
CA ALA A 62 -16.32 6.62 12.89
C ALA A 62 -16.41 7.02 11.40
N ASN A 63 -17.62 7.40 10.97
CA ASN A 63 -17.87 7.85 9.60
C ASN A 63 -17.46 9.32 9.43
N ASP A 64 -17.72 10.15 10.44
CA ASP A 64 -17.23 11.53 10.54
C ASP A 64 -15.68 11.59 10.53
N GLY A 65 -15.03 10.68 11.26
CA GLY A 65 -13.58 10.53 11.19
C GLY A 65 -13.09 10.08 9.81
N ALA A 66 -13.83 9.22 9.10
CA ALA A 66 -13.47 8.79 7.75
C ALA A 66 -13.62 9.94 6.73
N ASN A 67 -14.63 10.80 6.85
CA ASN A 67 -14.79 11.99 6.04
C ASN A 67 -13.61 12.95 6.26
N LEU A 68 -13.31 13.28 7.52
CA LEU A 68 -12.19 14.15 7.89
C LEU A 68 -10.85 13.63 7.34
N LEU A 69 -10.61 12.32 7.38
CA LEU A 69 -9.42 11.73 6.79
C LEU A 69 -9.42 11.82 5.26
N ALA A 70 -10.60 11.69 4.61
CA ALA A 70 -10.72 11.85 3.16
C ALA A 70 -10.37 13.28 2.70
N GLU A 71 -10.82 14.30 3.41
CA GLU A 71 -10.40 15.69 3.17
C GLU A 71 -8.88 15.85 3.34
N TYR A 72 -8.32 15.24 4.39
CA TYR A 72 -6.88 15.31 4.67
C TYR A 72 -6.02 14.75 3.53
N PHE A 73 -6.28 13.54 3.09
CA PHE A 73 -5.45 12.94 2.03
C PHE A 73 -5.85 13.40 0.63
N GLY A 74 -7.12 13.78 0.42
CA GLY A 74 -7.63 14.28 -0.85
C GLY A 74 -7.20 15.72 -1.18
N GLY A 75 -6.80 16.48 -0.16
CA GLY A 75 -6.32 17.87 -0.37
C GLY A 75 -7.40 18.93 -0.13
N GLY A 76 -8.47 18.61 0.62
CA GLY A 76 -9.39 19.59 1.17
C GLY A 76 -10.88 19.33 0.97
N THR A 77 -11.26 18.29 0.20
CA THR A 77 -12.67 17.89 0.07
C THR A 77 -12.86 16.39 0.17
N ILE A 78 -14.04 15.95 0.63
CA ILE A 78 -14.41 14.52 0.65
C ILE A 78 -14.40 13.95 -0.77
N ALA A 79 -14.85 14.72 -1.76
CA ALA A 79 -14.89 14.30 -3.15
C ALA A 79 -13.50 14.01 -3.72
N ASP A 80 -12.52 14.88 -3.44
CA ASP A 80 -11.12 14.65 -3.83
C ASP A 80 -10.54 13.41 -3.12
N GLY A 81 -10.91 13.19 -1.85
CA GLY A 81 -10.58 11.98 -1.12
C GLY A 81 -11.12 10.72 -1.78
N VAL A 82 -12.39 10.72 -2.19
CA VAL A 82 -13.00 9.60 -2.93
C VAL A 82 -12.32 9.40 -4.29
N ALA A 83 -11.97 10.48 -4.98
CA ALA A 83 -11.21 10.39 -6.24
C ALA A 83 -9.83 9.74 -6.00
N ALA A 84 -9.13 10.11 -4.92
CA ALA A 84 -7.86 9.48 -4.55
C ALA A 84 -8.02 7.99 -4.20
N MET A 85 -9.12 7.58 -3.53
CA MET A 85 -9.42 6.17 -3.27
C MET A 85 -9.59 5.38 -4.57
N ASN A 86 -10.30 5.92 -5.56
CA ASN A 86 -10.50 5.27 -6.85
C ASN A 86 -9.24 5.30 -7.72
N ALA A 87 -8.40 6.32 -7.61
CA ALA A 87 -7.09 6.33 -8.23
C ALA A 87 -6.20 5.19 -7.68
N GLN A 88 -6.22 4.96 -6.37
CA GLN A 88 -5.50 3.85 -5.75
C GLN A 88 -6.05 2.49 -6.17
N VAL A 89 -7.36 2.34 -6.35
CA VAL A 89 -7.98 1.13 -6.93
C VAL A 89 -7.40 0.84 -8.32
N ALA A 90 -7.30 1.87 -9.16
CA ALA A 90 -6.73 1.73 -10.51
C ALA A 90 -5.23 1.40 -10.48
N GLU A 91 -4.44 2.03 -9.60
CA GLU A 91 -3.01 1.75 -9.41
C GLU A 91 -2.76 0.31 -8.97
N LEU A 92 -3.60 -0.21 -8.09
CA LEU A 92 -3.56 -1.61 -7.65
C LEU A 92 -4.10 -2.60 -8.70
N GLY A 93 -4.64 -2.12 -9.82
CA GLY A 93 -5.19 -2.94 -10.89
C GLY A 93 -6.48 -3.70 -10.51
N LEU A 94 -7.24 -3.20 -9.53
CA LEU A 94 -8.44 -3.87 -9.02
C LEU A 94 -9.62 -3.65 -9.97
N GLN A 95 -10.27 -4.75 -10.35
CA GLN A 95 -11.31 -4.72 -11.40
C GLN A 95 -12.75 -4.71 -10.85
N HIS A 96 -12.90 -5.01 -9.55
CA HIS A 96 -14.21 -5.20 -8.93
C HIS A 96 -14.42 -4.29 -7.71
N THR A 97 -13.81 -3.09 -7.75
CA THR A 97 -13.91 -2.14 -6.64
C THR A 97 -14.14 -0.72 -7.16
N HIS A 98 -15.13 -0.05 -6.58
CA HIS A 98 -15.36 1.38 -6.73
C HIS A 98 -15.90 1.95 -5.42
N PHE A 99 -15.38 3.10 -5.03
CA PHE A 99 -15.77 3.82 -3.82
C PHE A 99 -16.59 5.06 -4.18
N ALA A 100 -17.80 5.17 -3.62
CA ALA A 100 -18.63 6.36 -3.70
C ALA A 100 -18.46 7.27 -2.46
N ASN A 101 -17.89 6.74 -1.38
CA ASN A 101 -17.67 7.47 -0.13
C ASN A 101 -16.51 6.86 0.68
N PRO A 102 -15.92 7.59 1.66
CA PRO A 102 -14.78 7.11 2.42
C PRO A 102 -15.15 6.21 3.61
N HIS A 103 -16.42 6.09 3.96
CA HIS A 103 -16.87 5.44 5.19
C HIS A 103 -17.58 4.10 4.99
N GLY A 104 -18.16 3.82 3.80
CA GLY A 104 -18.80 2.54 3.49
C GLY A 104 -20.28 2.47 3.79
N ILE A 105 -20.99 3.59 3.92
CA ILE A 105 -22.44 3.62 3.81
C ILE A 105 -22.79 3.19 2.38
N SER A 106 -23.82 2.36 2.27
CA SER A 106 -24.21 1.78 0.99
C SER A 106 -24.65 2.84 -0.03
N ASP A 107 -24.16 2.70 -1.23
CA ASP A 107 -24.48 3.47 -2.41
C ASP A 107 -24.50 2.52 -3.62
N GLU A 108 -25.24 2.84 -4.68
CA GLU A 108 -25.35 1.97 -5.87
C GLU A 108 -24.00 1.77 -6.55
N ASP A 109 -23.13 2.80 -6.52
CA ASP A 109 -21.81 2.78 -7.11
C ASP A 109 -20.70 2.37 -6.10
N HIS A 110 -21.08 1.90 -4.90
CA HIS A 110 -20.14 1.50 -3.85
C HIS A 110 -20.04 -0.02 -3.74
N TYR A 111 -19.04 -0.61 -4.38
CA TYR A 111 -18.87 -2.07 -4.40
C TYR A 111 -17.40 -2.49 -4.31
N THR A 112 -17.19 -3.74 -3.93
CA THR A 112 -15.89 -4.40 -3.90
C THR A 112 -16.04 -5.92 -3.93
N SER A 113 -14.94 -6.66 -4.06
CA SER A 113 -14.86 -8.12 -3.90
C SER A 113 -14.00 -8.52 -2.71
N CYS A 114 -14.10 -9.79 -2.27
CA CYS A 114 -13.21 -10.32 -1.23
C CYS A 114 -11.75 -10.29 -1.67
N TYR A 115 -11.48 -10.59 -2.94
CA TYR A 115 -10.13 -10.54 -3.50
C TYR A 115 -9.56 -9.13 -3.48
N ASP A 116 -10.29 -8.16 -3.99
CA ASP A 116 -9.84 -6.77 -4.05
C ASP A 116 -9.62 -6.20 -2.62
N MET A 117 -10.51 -6.54 -1.69
CA MET A 117 -10.32 -6.14 -0.28
C MET A 117 -9.08 -6.76 0.37
N ALA A 118 -8.72 -7.99 0.00
CA ALA A 118 -7.47 -8.60 0.44
C ALA A 118 -6.25 -7.87 -0.13
N GLN A 119 -6.29 -7.47 -1.41
CA GLN A 119 -5.24 -6.67 -2.05
C GLN A 119 -5.13 -5.26 -1.42
N ILE A 120 -6.27 -4.63 -1.13
CA ILE A 120 -6.31 -3.33 -0.44
C ILE A 120 -5.67 -3.45 0.95
N LEU A 121 -5.99 -4.48 1.73
CA LEU A 121 -5.36 -4.66 3.03
C LEU A 121 -3.86 -4.95 2.89
N ARG A 122 -3.46 -5.79 1.92
CA ARG A 122 -2.05 -6.08 1.63
C ARG A 122 -1.26 -4.80 1.33
N TRP A 123 -1.81 -3.93 0.47
CA TRP A 123 -1.24 -2.63 0.18
C TRP A 123 -1.21 -1.72 1.42
N ALA A 124 -2.31 -1.61 2.14
CA ALA A 124 -2.38 -0.76 3.33
C ALA A 124 -1.35 -1.15 4.40
N LEU A 125 -1.07 -2.45 4.58
CA LEU A 125 -0.04 -2.95 5.49
C LEU A 125 1.38 -2.51 5.10
N THR A 126 1.63 -2.07 3.87
CA THR A 126 2.91 -1.48 3.47
C THR A 126 3.03 -0.01 3.83
N GLN A 127 1.93 0.65 4.19
CA GLN A 127 1.94 2.08 4.50
C GLN A 127 2.49 2.35 5.91
N PRO A 128 3.32 3.41 6.07
CA PRO A 128 3.97 3.68 7.35
C PRO A 128 2.97 3.89 8.49
N GLY A 129 3.06 3.07 9.53
CA GLY A 129 2.22 3.13 10.73
C GLY A 129 0.88 2.41 10.62
N PHE A 130 0.43 2.01 9.42
CA PHE A 130 -0.87 1.36 9.26
C PHE A 130 -0.99 0.05 10.06
N GLU A 131 0.04 -0.79 10.07
CA GLU A 131 -0.01 -2.05 10.82
C GLU A 131 -0.19 -1.80 12.32
N THR A 132 0.51 -0.82 12.89
CA THR A 132 0.35 -0.43 14.30
C THR A 132 -1.08 0.03 14.61
N LEU A 133 -1.67 0.82 13.71
CA LEU A 133 -3.06 1.26 13.82
C LEU A 133 -4.03 0.08 13.72
N PHE A 134 -3.85 -0.80 12.73
CA PHE A 134 -4.74 -1.91 12.42
C PHE A 134 -4.73 -3.01 13.48
N THR A 135 -3.57 -3.24 14.08
CA THR A 135 -3.38 -4.30 15.09
C THR A 135 -3.66 -3.85 16.52
N ARG A 136 -3.90 -2.54 16.76
CA ARG A 136 -4.20 -2.07 18.11
C ARG A 136 -5.42 -2.77 18.71
N ASN A 137 -5.25 -3.27 19.92
CA ASN A 137 -6.31 -3.97 20.66
C ASN A 137 -6.71 -3.28 21.96
N GLU A 138 -5.78 -2.52 22.55
CA GLU A 138 -6.02 -1.77 23.77
C GLU A 138 -6.95 -0.59 23.51
N MET A 139 -7.71 -0.20 24.52
CA MET A 139 -8.54 1.00 24.51
C MET A 139 -7.71 2.22 24.07
N TYR A 140 -8.27 3.04 23.22
CA TYR A 140 -7.72 4.33 22.85
C TYR A 140 -8.49 5.46 23.55
N THR A 141 -7.78 6.46 24.02
CA THR A 141 -8.36 7.63 24.70
C THR A 141 -8.06 8.89 23.90
N MET A 142 -9.11 9.53 23.41
CA MET A 142 -9.04 10.83 22.76
C MET A 142 -9.33 11.92 23.80
N ALA A 143 -8.38 12.84 23.96
CA ALA A 143 -8.52 13.96 24.88
C ALA A 143 -9.63 14.94 24.43
N PRO A 144 -10.12 15.82 25.34
CA PRO A 144 -10.97 16.93 24.96
C PRO A 144 -10.33 17.80 23.87
N THR A 145 -11.18 18.32 22.99
CA THR A 145 -10.75 19.22 21.90
C THR A 145 -11.11 20.67 22.21
N ASN A 146 -10.87 21.57 21.27
CA ASN A 146 -11.26 23.00 21.38
C ASN A 146 -12.77 23.21 21.51
N ILE A 147 -13.60 22.27 21.05
CA ILE A 147 -15.09 22.37 21.09
C ILE A 147 -15.68 21.35 22.06
N GLN A 148 -15.21 20.11 22.05
CA GLN A 148 -15.76 19.04 22.87
C GLN A 148 -14.97 18.89 24.18
N PRO A 149 -15.56 19.22 25.34
CA PRO A 149 -14.87 19.16 26.63
C PRO A 149 -14.82 17.74 27.23
N VAL A 150 -15.32 16.73 26.50
CA VAL A 150 -15.45 15.36 27.01
C VAL A 150 -14.40 14.45 26.39
N THR A 151 -13.73 13.66 27.23
CA THR A 151 -12.84 12.59 26.80
C THR A 151 -13.64 11.48 26.13
N ARG A 152 -13.19 11.02 24.95
CA ARG A 152 -13.80 9.92 24.22
C ARG A 152 -12.93 8.67 24.34
N TYR A 153 -13.59 7.50 24.51
CA TYR A 153 -12.92 6.21 24.70
C TYR A 153 -13.35 5.25 23.58
N PHE A 154 -12.38 4.69 22.87
CA PHE A 154 -12.60 3.75 21.79
C PHE A 154 -12.11 2.36 22.18
N HIS A 155 -13.04 1.41 22.20
CA HIS A 155 -12.77 0.03 22.60
C HIS A 155 -12.76 -0.90 21.38
N GLN A 156 -12.05 -2.02 21.50
CA GLN A 156 -12.12 -3.07 20.50
C GLN A 156 -13.52 -3.63 20.38
N GLN A 157 -14.11 -3.56 19.19
CA GLN A 157 -15.49 -3.99 18.92
C GLN A 157 -15.55 -5.42 18.34
N ASP A 158 -14.44 -5.91 17.78
CA ASP A 158 -14.40 -7.23 17.20
C ASP A 158 -14.28 -8.32 18.26
N LYS A 159 -15.31 -9.16 18.37
CA LYS A 159 -15.36 -10.25 19.34
C LYS A 159 -14.31 -11.33 19.09
N MET A 160 -13.77 -11.43 17.89
CA MET A 160 -12.68 -12.39 17.59
C MET A 160 -11.35 -11.95 18.17
N ARG A 161 -11.23 -10.68 18.59
CA ARG A 161 -10.03 -10.10 19.20
C ARG A 161 -10.17 -9.85 20.71
N VAL A 162 -11.33 -10.08 21.28
CA VAL A 162 -11.59 -9.94 22.72
C VAL A 162 -11.40 -11.29 23.41
N GLY A 163 -10.38 -11.42 24.25
CA GLY A 163 -9.96 -12.68 24.89
C GLY A 163 -11.05 -13.38 25.70
N SER A 164 -12.00 -12.65 26.28
CA SER A 164 -13.15 -13.22 27.02
C SER A 164 -14.30 -13.68 26.11
N SER A 165 -14.22 -13.45 24.82
CA SER A 165 -15.25 -13.83 23.86
C SER A 165 -15.12 -15.30 23.46
N ARG A 166 -16.25 -16.00 23.36
CA ARG A 166 -16.29 -17.36 22.81
C ARG A 166 -15.82 -17.47 21.34
N TYR A 167 -15.74 -16.34 20.65
CA TYR A 167 -15.28 -16.26 19.26
C TYR A 167 -13.81 -15.93 19.15
N TYR A 168 -13.11 -15.75 20.27
CA TYR A 168 -11.71 -15.34 20.26
C TYR A 168 -10.83 -16.27 19.44
N ILE A 169 -9.99 -15.69 18.59
CA ILE A 169 -8.97 -16.38 17.80
C ILE A 169 -7.62 -15.69 18.05
N PRO A 170 -6.69 -16.32 18.80
CA PRO A 170 -5.40 -15.69 19.15
C PRO A 170 -4.57 -15.28 17.93
N ALA A 171 -4.70 -16.00 16.81
CA ALA A 171 -3.96 -15.73 15.58
C ALA A 171 -4.34 -14.39 14.92
N ILE A 172 -5.51 -13.81 15.22
CA ILE A 172 -5.93 -12.54 14.59
C ILE A 172 -5.22 -11.37 15.24
N LEU A 173 -4.29 -10.76 14.49
CA LEU A 173 -3.52 -9.59 14.92
C LEU A 173 -4.32 -8.30 14.77
N GLY A 174 -5.03 -8.15 13.66
CA GLY A 174 -5.80 -6.97 13.33
C GLY A 174 -7.03 -7.29 12.50
N SER A 175 -8.09 -6.46 12.62
CA SER A 175 -9.32 -6.70 11.88
C SER A 175 -10.15 -5.44 11.72
N LYS A 176 -10.97 -5.39 10.65
CA LYS A 176 -12.04 -4.41 10.49
C LYS A 176 -13.35 -5.09 10.18
N ILE A 177 -14.35 -4.81 10.99
CA ILE A 177 -15.72 -5.28 10.81
C ILE A 177 -16.56 -4.23 10.08
N GLY A 178 -17.58 -4.65 9.37
CA GLY A 178 -18.57 -3.79 8.73
C GLY A 178 -19.96 -4.40 8.73
N TYR A 179 -20.98 -3.53 8.69
CA TYR A 179 -22.37 -3.92 8.48
C TYR A 179 -23.14 -2.78 7.85
N THR A 180 -23.92 -3.09 6.84
CA THR A 180 -25.05 -2.29 6.36
C THR A 180 -26.20 -3.24 5.99
N ASN A 181 -27.41 -2.71 5.87
CA ASN A 181 -28.56 -3.55 5.49
C ASN A 181 -28.41 -4.17 4.09
N ILE A 182 -27.65 -3.56 3.20
CA ILE A 182 -27.40 -4.05 1.83
C ILE A 182 -26.19 -4.99 1.81
N ALA A 183 -25.03 -4.54 2.32
CA ALA A 183 -23.79 -5.30 2.28
C ALA A 183 -23.76 -6.45 3.31
N ARG A 184 -24.70 -6.49 4.26
CA ARG A 184 -24.71 -7.46 5.37
C ARG A 184 -23.41 -7.39 6.19
N TYR A 185 -23.07 -8.47 6.88
CA TYR A 185 -21.85 -8.50 7.69
C TYR A 185 -20.64 -8.76 6.82
N SER A 186 -19.62 -7.92 6.97
CA SER A 186 -18.32 -8.05 6.33
C SER A 186 -17.20 -8.07 7.37
N TYR A 187 -16.11 -8.72 7.01
CA TYR A 187 -14.94 -8.90 7.86
C TYR A 187 -13.67 -8.95 7.01
N VAL A 188 -12.63 -8.28 7.47
CA VAL A 188 -11.29 -8.43 6.94
C VAL A 188 -10.31 -8.48 8.11
N CYS A 189 -9.35 -9.42 8.09
CA CYS A 189 -8.33 -9.51 9.12
C CYS A 189 -6.96 -9.87 8.56
N LEU A 190 -5.96 -9.53 9.36
CA LEU A 190 -4.62 -10.06 9.33
C LEU A 190 -4.49 -11.06 10.45
N ALA A 191 -4.06 -12.27 10.14
CA ALA A 191 -3.79 -13.32 11.11
C ALA A 191 -2.37 -13.84 10.96
N GLU A 192 -1.77 -14.30 12.07
CA GLU A 192 -0.44 -14.90 12.08
C GLU A 192 -0.39 -16.11 12.99
N GLN A 193 0.18 -17.21 12.49
CA GLN A 193 0.45 -18.42 13.26
C GLN A 193 1.77 -19.04 12.80
N ASN A 194 2.67 -19.33 13.74
CA ASN A 194 3.98 -19.93 13.45
C ASN A 194 4.82 -19.15 12.42
N GLY A 195 4.69 -17.82 12.41
CA GLY A 195 5.38 -16.96 11.46
C GLY A 195 4.74 -16.88 10.07
N VAL A 196 3.66 -17.61 9.81
CA VAL A 196 2.86 -17.51 8.59
C VAL A 196 1.80 -16.43 8.77
N ARG A 197 1.77 -15.45 7.88
CA ARG A 197 0.81 -14.35 7.87
C ARG A 197 -0.21 -14.52 6.76
N LEU A 198 -1.48 -14.43 7.10
CA LEU A 198 -2.61 -14.60 6.20
C LEU A 198 -3.58 -13.42 6.29
N ILE A 199 -4.18 -13.07 5.16
CA ILE A 199 -5.31 -12.15 5.10
C ILE A 199 -6.58 -12.98 4.83
N CYS A 200 -7.59 -12.81 5.67
CA CYS A 200 -8.90 -13.44 5.48
C CYS A 200 -9.97 -12.37 5.29
N VAL A 201 -10.82 -12.55 4.29
CA VAL A 201 -11.94 -11.64 3.97
C VAL A 201 -13.21 -12.47 3.83
N THR A 202 -14.27 -12.05 4.52
CA THR A 202 -15.63 -12.56 4.32
C THR A 202 -16.59 -11.40 4.11
N MET A 203 -17.56 -11.57 3.21
CA MET A 203 -18.56 -10.55 2.87
C MET A 203 -19.93 -11.17 2.77
N GLN A 204 -20.96 -10.33 2.93
CA GLN A 204 -22.37 -10.70 2.79
C GLN A 204 -22.83 -11.85 3.72
N SER A 205 -22.17 -12.08 4.86
CA SER A 205 -22.69 -13.02 5.85
C SER A 205 -24.04 -12.55 6.35
N GLN A 206 -25.07 -13.39 6.24
CA GLN A 206 -26.46 -13.01 6.52
C GLN A 206 -26.71 -12.80 8.01
N ILE A 207 -26.04 -13.55 8.84
CA ILE A 207 -26.18 -13.52 10.30
C ILE A 207 -24.83 -13.09 10.92
N LYS A 208 -24.90 -12.29 11.99
CA LYS A 208 -23.72 -11.74 12.66
C LYS A 208 -22.73 -12.84 13.12
N THR A 209 -23.22 -14.01 13.48
CA THR A 209 -22.39 -15.13 13.95
C THR A 209 -21.74 -15.92 12.84
N ASP A 210 -22.33 -15.91 11.65
CA ASP A 210 -21.80 -16.69 10.51
C ASP A 210 -20.42 -16.21 10.13
N LYS A 211 -20.21 -14.89 10.04
CA LYS A 211 -18.87 -14.34 9.76
C LYS A 211 -17.79 -14.84 10.72
N TYR A 212 -18.14 -15.12 11.99
CA TYR A 212 -17.17 -15.63 12.96
C TYR A 212 -16.83 -17.10 12.71
N ASN A 213 -17.83 -17.89 12.33
CA ASN A 213 -17.66 -19.30 11.99
C ASN A 213 -16.90 -19.44 10.66
N ASP A 214 -17.28 -18.64 9.65
CA ASP A 214 -16.64 -18.65 8.33
C ASP A 214 -15.16 -18.28 8.43
N VAL A 215 -14.83 -17.20 9.16
CA VAL A 215 -13.44 -16.77 9.34
C VAL A 215 -12.63 -17.83 10.10
N ARG A 216 -13.20 -18.45 11.15
CA ARG A 216 -12.53 -19.55 11.86
C ARG A 216 -12.23 -20.71 10.93
N THR A 217 -13.25 -21.17 10.18
CA THR A 217 -13.10 -22.28 9.26
C THR A 217 -12.04 -22.02 8.19
N LEU A 218 -12.05 -20.80 7.61
CA LEU A 218 -11.08 -20.40 6.59
C LEU A 218 -9.65 -20.31 7.16
N LEU A 219 -9.48 -19.76 8.35
CA LEU A 219 -8.15 -19.65 8.99
C LEU A 219 -7.62 -21.01 9.43
N ASP A 220 -8.48 -21.86 10.03
CA ASP A 220 -8.08 -23.20 10.47
C ASP A 220 -7.64 -24.05 9.26
N ASP A 221 -8.41 -24.01 8.15
CA ASP A 221 -8.05 -24.70 6.91
C ASP A 221 -6.78 -24.14 6.28
N ALA A 222 -6.64 -22.81 6.22
CA ALA A 222 -5.48 -22.19 5.62
C ALA A 222 -4.20 -22.43 6.42
N PHE A 223 -4.22 -22.32 7.75
CA PHE A 223 -3.06 -22.62 8.60
C PHE A 223 -2.70 -24.11 8.64
N ALA A 224 -3.66 -24.99 8.37
CA ALA A 224 -3.37 -26.42 8.20
C ALA A 224 -2.63 -26.70 6.90
N ARG A 225 -2.90 -25.93 5.83
CA ARG A 225 -2.28 -26.11 4.50
C ARG A 225 -1.01 -25.29 4.27
N TYR A 226 -0.87 -24.15 4.95
CA TYR A 226 0.24 -23.23 4.79
C TYR A 226 1.03 -23.15 6.09
N THR A 227 2.04 -24.02 6.21
CA THR A 227 2.75 -24.22 7.47
C THR A 227 4.07 -23.46 7.57
N GLY A 228 4.59 -22.96 6.47
CA GLY A 228 5.84 -22.18 6.43
C GLY A 228 6.19 -21.64 5.05
N TYR A 229 7.14 -20.71 5.03
CA TYR A 229 7.68 -20.15 3.79
C TYR A 229 8.79 -21.02 3.22
N THR A 230 8.78 -21.21 1.91
CA THR A 230 9.79 -21.94 1.15
C THR A 230 10.69 -20.96 0.42
N GLU A 231 12.01 -21.12 0.54
CA GLU A 231 12.99 -20.38 -0.26
C GLU A 231 12.98 -20.92 -1.70
N ILE A 232 12.68 -20.07 -2.66
CA ILE A 232 12.80 -20.34 -4.09
C ILE A 232 14.10 -19.69 -4.56
N PRO A 233 15.15 -20.47 -4.84
CA PRO A 233 16.39 -19.90 -5.31
C PRO A 233 16.21 -19.25 -6.69
N ALA A 234 17.11 -18.34 -7.05
CA ALA A 234 17.18 -17.82 -8.41
C ALA A 234 17.29 -18.99 -9.40
N GLN A 235 16.44 -19.01 -10.41
CA GLN A 235 16.37 -20.08 -11.42
C GLN A 235 17.27 -19.81 -12.64
N GLY A 236 18.05 -18.70 -12.60
CA GLY A 236 18.97 -18.32 -13.66
C GLY A 236 18.26 -17.72 -14.88
N VAL A 237 17.03 -17.25 -14.73
CA VAL A 237 16.31 -16.55 -15.80
C VAL A 237 16.90 -15.15 -15.92
N THR A 238 17.43 -14.84 -17.10
CA THR A 238 18.08 -13.56 -17.41
C THR A 238 17.48 -12.93 -18.67
N GLY A 239 17.53 -11.60 -18.74
CA GLY A 239 17.15 -10.81 -19.90
C GLY A 239 18.07 -9.61 -20.06
N GLU A 240 18.13 -9.07 -21.26
CA GLU A 240 18.82 -7.82 -21.53
C GLU A 240 17.82 -6.69 -21.68
N LEU A 241 18.18 -5.51 -21.15
CA LEU A 241 17.33 -4.34 -21.20
C LEU A 241 18.15 -3.13 -21.68
N GLU A 242 17.69 -2.51 -22.76
CA GLU A 242 18.29 -1.30 -23.30
C GLU A 242 18.08 -0.11 -22.34
N VAL A 243 19.15 0.58 -22.02
CA VAL A 243 19.12 1.80 -21.19
C VAL A 243 19.16 3.02 -22.07
N ALA A 244 18.18 3.89 -21.93
CA ALA A 244 18.08 5.16 -22.65
C ALA A 244 18.12 6.36 -21.70
N GLY A 245 18.80 7.41 -22.12
CA GLY A 245 18.89 8.68 -21.40
C GLY A 245 19.21 9.83 -22.34
N GLY A 246 18.60 11.00 -22.10
CA GLY A 246 18.84 12.19 -22.92
C GLY A 246 18.52 12.04 -24.42
N GLY A 247 17.59 11.13 -24.77
CA GLY A 247 17.18 10.89 -26.17
C GLY A 247 18.06 9.90 -26.94
N SER A 248 19.04 9.25 -26.31
CA SER A 248 19.93 8.26 -26.93
C SER A 248 20.04 7.00 -26.10
N THR A 249 20.38 5.89 -26.76
CA THR A 249 20.75 4.62 -26.10
C THR A 249 22.13 4.73 -25.49
N LEU A 250 22.26 4.37 -24.22
CA LEU A 250 23.50 4.39 -23.47
C LEU A 250 24.21 3.02 -23.48
N GLY A 251 23.43 1.96 -23.62
CA GLY A 251 23.90 0.57 -23.64
C GLY A 251 22.85 -0.39 -23.13
N THR A 252 23.25 -1.61 -22.77
CA THR A 252 22.39 -2.65 -22.20
C THR A 252 22.80 -3.01 -20.77
N VAL A 253 21.82 -3.42 -19.96
CA VAL A 253 22.03 -3.99 -18.64
C VAL A 253 21.45 -5.39 -18.61
N THR A 254 21.98 -6.24 -17.72
CA THR A 254 21.42 -7.57 -17.50
C THR A 254 20.41 -7.51 -16.36
N VAL A 255 19.25 -8.10 -16.59
CA VAL A 255 18.19 -8.30 -15.59
C VAL A 255 18.13 -9.78 -15.26
N SER A 256 17.98 -10.11 -13.99
CA SER A 256 17.88 -11.50 -13.54
C SER A 256 16.85 -11.65 -12.42
N ASP A 257 16.34 -12.85 -12.25
CA ASP A 257 15.51 -13.21 -11.12
C ASP A 257 16.33 -13.28 -9.82
N PRO A 258 15.89 -12.62 -8.73
CA PRO A 258 16.67 -12.55 -7.49
C PRO A 258 16.47 -13.78 -6.58
N GLY A 259 15.56 -14.70 -6.91
CA GLY A 259 14.96 -15.65 -5.97
C GLY A 259 13.93 -14.99 -5.10
N VAL A 260 13.12 -15.76 -4.42
CA VAL A 260 12.03 -15.24 -3.56
C VAL A 260 11.67 -16.25 -2.47
N LYS A 261 11.09 -15.75 -1.38
CA LYS A 261 10.53 -16.56 -0.31
C LYS A 261 9.01 -16.58 -0.46
N LEU A 262 8.44 -17.76 -0.77
CA LEU A 262 7.02 -17.93 -1.03
C LEU A 262 6.36 -18.80 0.03
N LEU A 263 5.09 -18.52 0.30
CA LEU A 263 4.23 -19.38 1.08
C LEU A 263 3.60 -20.40 0.12
N LEU A 264 4.04 -21.63 0.19
CA LEU A 264 3.52 -22.74 -0.62
C LEU A 264 2.56 -23.60 0.22
N ALA A 265 1.51 -24.11 -0.42
CA ALA A 265 0.65 -25.10 0.21
C ALA A 265 1.40 -26.42 0.43
N ASP A 266 1.00 -27.18 1.44
CA ASP A 266 1.59 -28.47 1.75
C ASP A 266 1.61 -29.39 0.51
N GLY A 267 2.77 -30.02 0.29
CA GLY A 267 3.03 -30.89 -0.87
C GLY A 267 3.55 -30.16 -2.11
N LEU A 268 3.59 -28.82 -2.12
CA LEU A 268 4.27 -28.05 -3.16
C LEU A 268 5.72 -27.75 -2.76
N THR A 269 6.58 -27.67 -3.74
CA THR A 269 8.03 -27.44 -3.59
C THR A 269 8.50 -26.32 -4.53
N ALA A 270 9.77 -25.95 -4.47
CA ALA A 270 10.37 -25.01 -5.42
C ALA A 270 10.25 -25.47 -6.88
N ALA A 271 10.12 -26.78 -7.13
CA ALA A 271 9.95 -27.33 -8.48
C ALA A 271 8.57 -27.02 -9.09
N ASP A 272 7.60 -26.66 -8.26
CA ASP A 272 6.25 -26.28 -8.67
C ASP A 272 6.13 -24.77 -8.95
N VAL A 273 7.26 -24.03 -8.91
CA VAL A 273 7.32 -22.60 -9.15
C VAL A 273 8.14 -22.31 -10.40
N SER A 274 7.56 -21.58 -11.36
CA SER A 274 8.28 -21.04 -12.51
C SER A 274 8.49 -19.54 -12.35
N VAL A 275 9.50 -18.99 -13.02
CA VAL A 275 9.76 -17.56 -13.03
C VAL A 275 9.83 -17.03 -14.46
N THR A 276 9.31 -15.83 -14.68
CA THR A 276 9.44 -15.06 -15.91
C THR A 276 9.86 -13.63 -15.57
N LEU A 277 10.49 -12.93 -16.52
CA LEU A 277 10.80 -11.52 -16.37
C LEU A 277 9.76 -10.67 -17.10
N GLU A 278 9.21 -9.66 -16.41
CA GLU A 278 8.46 -8.57 -17.02
C GLU A 278 9.38 -7.38 -17.18
N LEU A 279 9.69 -7.04 -18.42
CA LEU A 279 10.61 -5.97 -18.79
C LEU A 279 9.85 -4.91 -19.58
N PRO A 280 10.10 -3.60 -19.33
CA PRO A 280 9.65 -2.54 -20.21
C PRO A 280 10.44 -2.61 -21.53
N GLU A 281 9.96 -1.93 -22.57
CA GLU A 281 10.72 -1.86 -23.83
C GLU A 281 12.12 -1.26 -23.65
N ARG A 282 12.24 -0.30 -22.72
CA ARG A 282 13.52 0.37 -22.40
C ARG A 282 13.56 0.78 -20.94
N TYR A 283 14.75 0.78 -20.37
CA TYR A 283 15.04 1.39 -19.07
C TYR A 283 15.31 2.87 -19.26
N LEU A 284 14.41 3.73 -18.77
CA LEU A 284 14.60 5.19 -18.84
C LEU A 284 15.26 5.71 -17.57
N LEU A 285 16.41 6.37 -17.70
CA LEU A 285 17.12 6.97 -16.57
C LEU A 285 16.25 8.08 -15.91
N GLY A 286 16.12 8.00 -14.59
CA GLY A 286 15.34 8.97 -13.80
C GLY A 286 13.86 8.61 -13.67
N VAL A 287 13.42 7.53 -14.31
CA VAL A 287 12.10 6.94 -14.13
C VAL A 287 12.30 5.62 -13.40
N ASP A 288 11.49 5.35 -12.37
CA ASP A 288 11.54 4.06 -11.66
C ASP A 288 11.11 2.95 -12.64
N PRO A 289 12.01 2.03 -13.01
CA PRO A 289 11.69 1.05 -14.03
C PRO A 289 10.78 -0.03 -13.47
N ALA A 290 9.71 -0.34 -14.16
CA ALA A 290 8.85 -1.49 -13.89
C ALA A 290 9.54 -2.79 -14.36
N VAL A 291 10.59 -3.21 -13.66
CA VAL A 291 11.38 -4.40 -13.95
C VAL A 291 11.11 -5.44 -12.87
N TYR A 292 10.40 -6.51 -13.23
CA TYR A 292 9.96 -7.50 -12.25
C TYR A 292 10.31 -8.92 -12.67
N ALA A 293 10.63 -9.75 -11.67
CA ALA A 293 10.53 -11.19 -11.75
C ALA A 293 9.17 -11.65 -11.27
N VAL A 294 8.46 -12.42 -12.07
CA VAL A 294 7.12 -12.95 -11.77
C VAL A 294 7.25 -14.44 -11.52
N TYR A 295 7.07 -14.81 -10.26
CA TYR A 295 7.07 -16.20 -9.81
C TYR A 295 5.65 -16.73 -9.85
N THR A 296 5.43 -17.79 -10.62
CA THR A 296 4.13 -18.42 -10.81
C THR A 296 4.11 -19.77 -10.12
N ILE A 297 3.17 -19.97 -9.18
CA ILE A 297 2.99 -21.22 -8.43
C ILE A 297 2.02 -22.11 -9.21
N HIS A 298 2.44 -23.34 -9.54
CA HIS A 298 1.64 -24.35 -10.22
C HIS A 298 1.19 -25.39 -9.20
N GLY A 299 -0.09 -25.34 -8.81
CA GLY A 299 -0.68 -26.29 -7.85
C GLY A 299 -1.56 -27.32 -8.54
N ARG A 300 -1.62 -28.54 -8.00
CA ARG A 300 -2.46 -29.62 -8.55
C ARG A 300 -3.97 -29.34 -8.42
N ASP A 301 -4.37 -28.51 -7.44
CA ASP A 301 -5.76 -28.23 -7.12
C ASP A 301 -6.12 -26.74 -7.13
N VAL A 302 -5.22 -25.87 -7.63
CA VAL A 302 -5.48 -24.42 -7.71
C VAL A 302 -6.12 -24.14 -9.05
N GLN A 303 -7.38 -23.72 -9.04
CA GLN A 303 -8.09 -23.28 -10.25
C GLN A 303 -7.52 -21.96 -10.81
N GLU A 304 -6.78 -21.21 -9.99
CA GLU A 304 -6.10 -19.98 -10.36
C GLU A 304 -4.60 -20.10 -10.10
N THR A 305 -3.82 -19.76 -11.09
CA THR A 305 -2.37 -19.68 -10.99
C THR A 305 -2.01 -18.49 -10.10
N ALA A 306 -1.50 -18.72 -8.90
CA ALA A 306 -1.01 -17.65 -8.05
C ALA A 306 0.33 -17.12 -8.58
N SER A 307 0.45 -15.80 -8.76
CA SER A 307 1.72 -15.18 -9.15
C SER A 307 2.14 -14.11 -8.15
N VAL A 308 3.45 -14.02 -7.92
CA VAL A 308 4.08 -13.02 -7.06
C VAL A 308 5.08 -12.22 -7.87
N ARG A 309 4.92 -10.91 -7.94
CA ARG A 309 5.86 -9.98 -8.59
C ARG A 309 6.84 -9.45 -7.56
N VAL A 310 8.13 -9.55 -7.84
CA VAL A 310 9.19 -8.94 -7.03
C VAL A 310 10.10 -8.12 -7.95
N PRO A 311 10.72 -7.02 -7.47
CA PRO A 311 11.69 -6.28 -8.24
C PRO A 311 12.82 -7.22 -8.71
N ALA A 312 13.09 -7.24 -10.00
CA ALA A 312 14.18 -8.03 -10.56
C ALA A 312 15.55 -7.40 -10.24
N ALA A 313 16.59 -8.21 -10.22
CA ALA A 313 17.95 -7.71 -10.03
C ALA A 313 18.47 -7.14 -11.35
N VAL A 314 18.98 -5.89 -11.32
CA VAL A 314 19.58 -5.20 -12.47
C VAL A 314 21.08 -5.06 -12.24
N THR A 315 21.89 -5.61 -13.12
CA THR A 315 23.36 -5.55 -13.04
C THR A 315 23.95 -4.81 -14.23
N GLY A 316 25.12 -4.16 -14.04
CA GLY A 316 25.81 -3.41 -15.08
C GLY A 316 25.39 -1.95 -15.21
N LEU A 317 24.35 -1.49 -14.52
CA LEU A 317 23.85 -0.11 -14.60
C LEU A 317 24.89 0.91 -14.09
N GLU A 318 25.54 0.62 -12.97
CA GLU A 318 26.58 1.52 -12.41
C GLU A 318 27.78 1.66 -13.34
N GLU A 319 28.22 0.56 -13.97
CA GLU A 319 29.33 0.58 -14.94
C GLU A 319 28.95 1.34 -16.21
N LEU A 320 27.72 1.16 -16.68
CA LEU A 320 27.21 1.86 -17.85
C LEU A 320 27.16 3.37 -17.62
N LEU A 321 26.67 3.78 -16.45
CA LEU A 321 26.62 5.19 -16.04
C LEU A 321 28.02 5.80 -15.88
N ALA A 322 28.97 5.05 -15.32
CA ALA A 322 30.36 5.49 -15.20
C ALA A 322 31.04 5.67 -16.58
N LYS A 323 30.80 4.76 -17.52
CA LYS A 323 31.29 4.87 -18.91
C LYS A 323 30.64 6.08 -19.61
N SER A 324 29.36 6.29 -19.46
CA SER A 324 28.67 7.44 -20.10
C SER A 324 29.07 8.78 -19.49
N ALA A 325 29.38 8.85 -18.19
CA ALA A 325 29.89 10.05 -17.54
C ALA A 325 31.35 10.37 -17.92
N ASN A 326 32.15 9.35 -18.27
CA ASN A 326 33.55 9.50 -18.70
C ASN A 326 33.69 9.60 -20.21
N ALA A 327 32.62 9.45 -21.00
CA ALA A 327 32.64 9.70 -22.42
C ALA A 327 32.82 11.22 -22.63
N THR A 328 34.08 11.64 -22.78
CA THR A 328 34.43 13.01 -23.24
C THR A 328 33.70 13.26 -24.55
N LEU A 329 32.93 14.32 -24.62
CA LEU A 329 32.42 14.84 -25.89
C LEU A 329 33.61 14.89 -26.89
N PRO A 330 33.48 14.34 -28.12
CA PRO A 330 34.53 14.49 -29.11
C PRO A 330 34.84 15.96 -29.24
N ALA A 331 36.10 16.32 -29.14
CA ALA A 331 36.57 17.68 -29.27
C ALA A 331 35.89 18.31 -30.50
N SER A 332 35.17 19.40 -30.30
CA SER A 332 34.48 20.11 -31.35
C SER A 332 35.54 20.39 -32.47
N ARG A 333 35.32 19.82 -33.64
CA ARG A 333 36.06 20.29 -34.83
C ARG A 333 35.78 21.81 -34.94
N ASP A 334 36.84 22.53 -34.90
CA ASP A 334 36.85 23.99 -35.09
C ASP A 334 36.18 24.30 -36.43
N VAL A 335 34.88 24.62 -36.38
CA VAL A 335 34.16 25.17 -37.52
C VAL A 335 34.04 26.64 -37.24
N GLY A 336 34.86 27.42 -37.93
CA GLY A 336 34.87 28.88 -37.84
C GLY A 336 33.49 29.52 -37.86
N PRO A 337 33.35 30.77 -37.44
CA PRO A 337 32.08 31.36 -37.03
C PRO A 337 31.11 31.54 -38.20
N LYS A 338 30.19 30.58 -38.38
CA LYS A 338 28.93 30.84 -39.08
C LYS A 338 27.89 31.21 -38.05
N ARG A 339 27.53 32.51 -38.05
CA ARG A 339 26.37 33.01 -37.28
C ARG A 339 25.12 32.24 -37.69
N ILE A 340 24.59 31.43 -36.78
CA ILE A 340 23.21 30.97 -36.84
C ILE A 340 22.65 31.13 -35.41
N ALA A 341 21.60 31.93 -35.31
CA ALA A 341 20.80 32.09 -34.10
C ALA A 341 20.18 30.73 -33.75
N GLY A 342 20.43 30.22 -32.56
CA GLY A 342 19.87 28.93 -32.09
C GLY A 342 20.62 28.36 -30.91
N GLY A 343 20.91 29.17 -29.91
CA GLY A 343 21.46 28.68 -28.64
C GLY A 343 20.34 28.21 -27.72
N LEU A 344 20.12 26.89 -27.63
CA LEU A 344 19.38 26.27 -26.49
C LEU A 344 19.47 24.76 -26.45
N LEU A 345 20.25 24.11 -27.31
CA LEU A 345 20.26 22.60 -27.32
C LEU A 345 21.49 21.97 -26.67
N ALA A 346 22.57 22.71 -26.35
CA ALA A 346 23.78 22.09 -25.81
C ALA A 346 23.82 22.01 -24.27
N ILE A 347 22.86 22.60 -23.57
CA ILE A 347 22.84 22.63 -22.08
C ILE A 347 22.06 21.46 -21.48
N SER A 348 21.23 20.76 -22.26
CA SER A 348 20.31 19.76 -21.72
C SER A 348 20.97 18.42 -21.37
N VAL A 349 21.95 17.96 -22.11
CA VAL A 349 22.56 16.63 -21.89
C VAL A 349 23.47 16.61 -20.65
N GLY A 350 24.28 17.65 -20.45
CA GLY A 350 25.11 17.78 -19.24
C GLY A 350 24.30 18.00 -17.96
N ALA A 351 23.19 18.76 -18.05
CA ALA A 351 22.31 19.02 -16.93
C ALA A 351 21.50 17.79 -16.53
N THR A 352 21.09 16.95 -17.50
CA THR A 352 20.31 15.73 -17.23
C THR A 352 21.16 14.65 -16.55
N VAL A 353 22.43 14.47 -16.98
CA VAL A 353 23.38 13.55 -16.35
C VAL A 353 23.75 14.03 -14.94
N LEU A 354 23.99 15.33 -14.76
CA LEU A 354 24.27 15.91 -13.44
C LEU A 354 23.06 15.84 -12.49
N ALA A 355 21.83 16.00 -13.00
CA ALA A 355 20.62 15.85 -12.21
C ALA A 355 20.38 14.39 -11.82
N ALA A 356 20.64 13.43 -12.72
CA ALA A 356 20.57 11.99 -12.42
C ALA A 356 21.60 11.56 -11.37
N LEU A 357 22.85 12.06 -11.50
CA LEU A 357 23.92 11.79 -10.53
C LEU A 357 23.63 12.47 -9.16
N ALA A 358 23.04 13.67 -9.15
CA ALA A 358 22.62 14.33 -7.93
C ALA A 358 21.45 13.60 -7.25
N ALA A 359 20.46 13.13 -8.02
CA ALA A 359 19.34 12.34 -7.52
C ALA A 359 19.82 11.00 -6.93
N PHE A 360 20.77 10.33 -7.61
CA PHE A 360 21.39 9.09 -7.13
C PHE A 360 22.22 9.31 -5.86
N GLY A 361 22.96 10.43 -5.78
CA GLY A 361 23.71 10.84 -4.59
C GLY A 361 22.79 11.10 -3.40
N VAL A 362 21.61 11.73 -3.61
CA VAL A 362 20.61 11.99 -2.57
C VAL A 362 19.96 10.71 -2.09
N VAL A 363 19.67 9.75 -2.98
CA VAL A 363 19.12 8.43 -2.60
C VAL A 363 20.14 7.64 -1.78
N ARG A 364 21.42 7.61 -2.19
CA ARG A 364 22.51 6.97 -1.41
C ARG A 364 22.72 7.63 -0.05
N LEU A 365 22.67 8.95 0.02
CA LEU A 365 22.82 9.70 1.26
C LEU A 365 21.65 9.41 2.23
N ARG A 366 20.42 9.36 1.73
CA ARG A 366 19.23 8.98 2.50
C ARG A 366 19.30 7.52 2.98
N ALA A 367 19.75 6.59 2.14
CA ALA A 367 19.95 5.18 2.52
C ALA A 367 21.06 5.04 3.59
N LYS A 368 22.16 5.79 3.47
CA LYS A 368 23.28 5.79 4.46
C LYS A 368 22.87 6.41 5.79
N LEU A 369 22.04 7.45 5.75
CA LEU A 369 21.48 8.09 6.95
C LEU A 369 20.45 7.18 7.65
N ARG A 370 19.62 6.44 6.89
CA ARG A 370 18.71 5.43 7.45
C ARG A 370 19.47 4.27 8.11
N ARG A 371 20.57 3.78 7.52
CA ARG A 371 21.43 2.74 8.14
C ARG A 371 22.10 3.23 9.43
N LYS A 372 22.55 4.50 9.48
CA LYS A 372 23.14 5.08 10.71
C LYS A 372 22.11 5.32 11.82
N ARG A 373 20.84 5.60 11.47
CA ARG A 373 19.75 5.69 12.47
C ARG A 373 19.38 4.31 13.06
N LYS A 374 19.35 3.23 12.23
CA LYS A 374 19.08 1.87 12.72
C LYS A 374 20.21 1.26 13.58
N ALA A 375 21.42 1.81 13.54
CA ALA A 375 22.56 1.36 14.33
C ALA A 375 22.71 2.12 15.67
N ARG A 376 21.80 3.05 15.99
CA ARG A 376 21.79 3.83 17.24
C ARG A 376 20.56 3.56 18.13
N HIS A 377 19.76 2.59 17.74
CA HIS A 377 18.73 1.95 18.54
C HIS A 377 18.96 0.43 18.49
#